data_0c72702b895dc692caa630d593e88ece
#
_entry.id   0c72702b895dc692caa630d593e88ece
#
_cell.length_a   1.000
_cell.length_b   1.000
_cell.length_c   1.000
_cell.angle_alpha   90.00
_cell.angle_beta   90.00
_cell.angle_gamma   90.00
#
_symmetry.space_group_name_H-M   'P 1'
#
loop_
_entity.id
_entity.type
_entity.pdbx_description
1 polymer ?
#
loop_
_entity_poly.entity_id
_entity_poly.type
_entity_poly.pdbx_seq_one_letter_code
_entity_poly.pdbx_strand_id
1 'polypeptide(L)'
;DIYGMPCHIDNDVKSATRAERVWGFGQISKNFIYVNVGTGIAVGTVINGRQIRGSHFNAGEVGHVRVGVNIGIKCGCGRMDCVEAIAAGIGFDNCARLLRNQYETGLHIPAEKGERVIVSEVFALSQKGDPLCTVLVENAAEALANLIMNLVRVIDPDTVVLGGGIVADGYMHEKILEKLHPTTMRFVSNGVVITKLNPGFIGLLGAGAVAMNM
;
A
#
# COMPACT_ATOMS: atom_id res chain seq x y z
N ASP A 1 -1.06 -17.00 -29.55
CA ASP A 1 -1.14 -16.80 -31.02
C ASP A 1 -2.51 -16.99 -31.63
N ILE A 2 -3.61 -17.12 -30.84
CA ILE A 2 -4.98 -17.27 -31.37
C ILE A 2 -5.41 -16.04 -32.16
N TYR A 3 -4.97 -14.84 -31.76
CA TYR A 3 -5.36 -13.59 -32.39
C TYR A 3 -4.27 -12.94 -33.25
N GLY A 4 -3.07 -13.54 -33.36
CA GLY A 4 -1.94 -13.01 -34.12
C GLY A 4 -1.42 -11.64 -33.63
N MET A 5 -1.74 -11.25 -32.37
CA MET A 5 -1.35 -9.98 -31.78
C MET A 5 -0.26 -10.18 -30.72
N PRO A 6 0.73 -9.26 -30.61
CA PRO A 6 1.68 -9.28 -29.51
C PRO A 6 0.97 -9.20 -28.16
N CYS A 7 1.35 -10.04 -27.21
CA CYS A 7 0.81 -10.01 -25.85
C CYS A 7 1.95 -9.71 -24.86
N HIS A 8 1.68 -8.78 -23.93
CA HIS A 8 2.59 -8.44 -22.85
C HIS A 8 1.89 -8.70 -21.52
N ILE A 9 2.61 -9.27 -20.57
CA ILE A 9 2.11 -9.55 -19.21
C ILE A 9 2.96 -8.77 -18.23
N ASP A 10 2.32 -8.12 -17.26
CA ASP A 10 3.00 -7.47 -16.14
C ASP A 10 2.19 -7.67 -14.84
N ASN A 11 2.83 -7.44 -13.70
CA ASN A 11 2.17 -7.41 -12.40
C ASN A 11 1.29 -6.15 -12.29
N ASP A 12 0.18 -6.23 -11.57
CA ASP A 12 -0.80 -5.15 -11.41
C ASP A 12 -0.20 -3.88 -10.79
N VAL A 13 0.61 -4.00 -9.72
CA VAL A 13 1.28 -2.85 -9.09
C VAL A 13 2.36 -2.27 -9.99
N LYS A 14 3.07 -3.10 -10.74
CA LYS A 14 4.04 -2.63 -11.75
C LYS A 14 3.36 -1.90 -12.90
N SER A 15 2.22 -2.39 -13.33
CA SER A 15 1.38 -1.72 -14.32
C SER A 15 0.87 -0.38 -13.80
N ALA A 16 0.36 -0.33 -12.56
CA ALA A 16 -0.05 0.92 -11.91
C ALA A 16 1.10 1.92 -11.78
N THR A 17 2.29 1.44 -11.40
CA THR A 17 3.50 2.28 -11.35
C THR A 17 3.87 2.86 -12.71
N ARG A 18 3.68 2.08 -13.79
CA ARG A 18 3.88 2.55 -15.16
C ARG A 18 2.84 3.61 -15.53
N ALA A 19 1.58 3.44 -15.15
CA ALA A 19 0.55 4.48 -15.33
C ALA A 19 0.94 5.78 -14.61
N GLU A 20 1.39 5.69 -13.35
CA GLU A 20 1.91 6.85 -12.61
C GLU A 20 3.09 7.51 -13.31
N ARG A 21 4.02 6.71 -13.84
CA ARG A 21 5.17 7.24 -14.58
C ARG A 21 4.75 8.01 -15.83
N VAL A 22 3.73 7.53 -16.56
CA VAL A 22 3.31 8.11 -17.84
C VAL A 22 2.30 9.25 -17.66
N TRP A 23 1.31 9.11 -16.79
CA TRP A 23 0.19 10.04 -16.68
C TRP A 23 -0.02 10.65 -15.29
N GLY A 24 0.71 10.17 -14.29
CA GLY A 24 0.63 10.66 -12.92
C GLY A 24 1.83 11.50 -12.50
N PHE A 25 2.32 11.24 -11.30
CA PHE A 25 3.45 11.99 -10.71
C PHE A 25 4.77 11.84 -11.44
N GLY A 26 4.94 10.82 -12.29
CA GLY A 26 6.10 10.69 -13.17
C GLY A 26 6.26 11.82 -14.19
N GLN A 27 5.24 12.66 -14.38
CA GLN A 27 5.32 13.88 -15.19
C GLN A 27 6.17 14.98 -14.52
N ILE A 28 6.27 14.98 -13.19
CA ILE A 28 7.01 15.98 -12.40
C ILE A 28 8.15 15.37 -11.60
N SER A 29 8.19 14.04 -11.41
CA SER A 29 9.23 13.31 -10.69
C SER A 29 9.81 12.20 -11.55
N LYS A 30 11.14 12.06 -11.54
CA LYS A 30 11.86 10.93 -12.14
C LYS A 30 12.33 9.91 -11.12
N ASN A 31 12.20 10.22 -9.82
CA ASN A 31 12.64 9.38 -8.70
C ASN A 31 11.51 9.28 -7.68
N PHE A 32 10.61 8.35 -7.88
CA PHE A 32 9.45 8.17 -6.98
C PHE A 32 9.22 6.70 -6.64
N ILE A 33 8.51 6.48 -5.55
CA ILE A 33 7.93 5.18 -5.21
C ILE A 33 6.41 5.28 -5.27
N TYR A 34 5.78 4.27 -5.84
CA TYR A 34 4.33 4.07 -5.80
C TYR A 34 4.02 2.94 -4.83
N VAL A 35 3.40 3.26 -3.70
CA VAL A 35 3.01 2.30 -2.66
C VAL A 35 1.55 1.96 -2.84
N ASN A 36 1.25 0.74 -3.26
CA ASN A 36 -0.10 0.24 -3.35
C ASN A 36 -0.53 -0.40 -2.04
N VAL A 37 -1.58 0.13 -1.41
CA VAL A 37 -2.18 -0.38 -0.18
C VAL A 37 -3.62 -0.77 -0.48
N GLY A 38 -3.82 -2.02 -0.84
CA GLY A 38 -5.12 -2.59 -1.23
C GLY A 38 -5.42 -3.87 -0.43
N THR A 39 -5.82 -4.94 -1.12
CA THR A 39 -5.95 -6.28 -0.53
C THR A 39 -4.61 -6.78 0.02
N GLY A 40 -3.52 -6.47 -0.68
CA GLY A 40 -2.13 -6.67 -0.26
C GLY A 40 -1.35 -5.36 -0.31
N ILE A 41 -0.02 -5.42 -0.06
CA ILE A 41 0.89 -4.28 -0.12
C ILE A 41 2.07 -4.61 -1.02
N ALA A 42 2.29 -3.78 -2.04
CA ALA A 42 3.46 -3.85 -2.89
C ALA A 42 3.91 -2.45 -3.33
N VAL A 43 5.14 -2.34 -3.83
CA VAL A 43 5.73 -1.07 -4.25
C VAL A 43 6.28 -1.16 -5.65
N GLY A 44 6.02 -0.13 -6.43
CA GLY A 44 6.75 0.13 -7.66
C GLY A 44 7.76 1.23 -7.44
N THR A 45 8.99 1.03 -7.89
CA THR A 45 10.09 2.00 -7.75
C THR A 45 10.48 2.52 -9.13
N VAL A 46 10.60 3.84 -9.24
CA VAL A 46 11.11 4.53 -10.44
C VAL A 46 12.33 5.34 -10.04
N ILE A 47 13.44 5.09 -10.74
CA ILE A 47 14.72 5.81 -10.55
C ILE A 47 15.20 6.30 -11.92
N ASN A 48 15.51 7.58 -12.01
CA ASN A 48 15.89 8.25 -13.27
C ASN A 48 14.88 8.00 -14.41
N GLY A 49 13.59 8.00 -14.06
CA GLY A 49 12.49 7.75 -14.99
C GLY A 49 12.34 6.29 -15.44
N ARG A 50 13.11 5.36 -14.89
CA ARG A 50 13.07 3.94 -15.22
C ARG A 50 12.49 3.12 -14.06
N GLN A 51 11.54 2.27 -14.36
CA GLN A 51 10.97 1.37 -13.37
C GLN A 51 11.91 0.22 -13.04
N ILE A 52 12.13 -0.01 -11.76
CA ILE A 52 12.95 -1.11 -11.25
C ILE A 52 12.11 -2.37 -11.20
N ARG A 53 12.57 -3.43 -11.86
CA ARG A 53 11.85 -4.73 -11.95
C ARG A 53 12.52 -5.85 -11.17
N GLY A 54 13.84 -5.75 -10.95
CA GLY A 54 14.65 -6.84 -10.39
C GLY A 54 14.92 -7.96 -11.41
N SER A 55 15.78 -8.89 -11.01
CA SER A 55 16.24 -9.98 -11.90
C SER A 55 15.14 -10.97 -12.30
N HIS A 56 14.12 -11.12 -11.45
CA HIS A 56 13.01 -12.07 -11.64
C HIS A 56 11.65 -11.36 -11.64
N PHE A 57 11.62 -10.06 -11.96
CA PHE A 57 10.42 -9.23 -11.92
C PHE A 57 9.72 -9.21 -10.56
N ASN A 58 10.45 -9.49 -9.47
CA ASN A 58 9.91 -9.61 -8.11
C ASN A 58 10.32 -8.44 -7.19
N ALA A 59 10.92 -7.37 -7.73
CA ALA A 59 11.21 -6.17 -6.95
C ALA A 59 9.91 -5.51 -6.50
N GLY A 60 9.86 -5.08 -5.23
CA GLY A 60 8.71 -4.36 -4.68
C GLY A 60 7.74 -5.18 -3.84
N GLU A 61 8.00 -6.46 -3.60
CA GLU A 61 7.21 -7.32 -2.69
C GLU A 61 7.43 -6.97 -1.21
N VAL A 62 7.34 -5.68 -0.91
CA VAL A 62 7.62 -5.11 0.42
C VAL A 62 6.53 -5.41 1.46
N GLY A 63 5.37 -5.86 1.03
CA GLY A 63 4.32 -6.33 1.93
C GLY A 63 4.80 -7.40 2.90
N HIS A 64 5.85 -8.14 2.51
CA HIS A 64 6.44 -9.19 3.32
C HIS A 64 7.65 -8.77 4.16
N VAL A 65 7.96 -7.47 4.27
CA VAL A 65 8.99 -7.00 5.21
C VAL A 65 8.39 -6.74 6.59
N ARG A 66 9.23 -6.85 7.63
CA ARG A 66 8.88 -6.47 9.01
C ARG A 66 9.35 -5.04 9.26
N VAL A 67 8.48 -4.26 9.91
CA VAL A 67 8.70 -2.81 10.10
C VAL A 67 8.68 -2.39 11.56
N GLY A 68 8.84 -3.34 12.48
CA GLY A 68 8.97 -3.05 13.91
C GLY A 68 7.64 -3.02 14.68
N VAL A 69 6.50 -3.08 14.02
CA VAL A 69 5.20 -3.27 14.68
C VAL A 69 5.00 -4.78 14.93
N ASN A 70 4.78 -5.15 16.19
CA ASN A 70 4.71 -6.54 16.62
C ASN A 70 3.35 -6.81 17.26
N ILE A 71 2.44 -7.42 16.50
CA ILE A 71 1.08 -7.77 16.95
C ILE A 71 0.99 -9.28 17.23
N GLY A 72 1.92 -10.07 16.69
CA GLY A 72 1.90 -11.53 16.74
C GLY A 72 1.02 -12.12 15.62
N ILE A 73 0.87 -11.44 14.49
CA ILE A 73 0.05 -11.88 13.37
C ILE A 73 0.87 -12.67 12.34
N LYS A 74 0.35 -13.85 11.93
CA LYS A 74 1.01 -14.69 10.93
C LYS A 74 0.73 -14.16 9.53
N CYS A 75 1.78 -13.97 8.74
CA CYS A 75 1.68 -13.62 7.33
C CYS A 75 1.56 -14.87 6.44
N GLY A 76 0.91 -14.73 5.29
CA GLY A 76 0.80 -15.77 4.28
C GLY A 76 2.16 -16.30 3.76
N CYS A 77 3.23 -15.49 3.85
CA CYS A 77 4.58 -15.91 3.51
C CYS A 77 5.26 -16.81 4.57
N GLY A 78 4.57 -17.13 5.67
CA GLY A 78 5.06 -17.95 6.79
C GLY A 78 5.77 -17.19 7.91
N ARG A 79 6.10 -15.90 7.70
CA ARG A 79 6.72 -15.02 8.72
C ARG A 79 5.68 -14.38 9.61
N MET A 80 6.11 -13.77 10.71
CA MET A 80 5.24 -13.01 11.61
C MET A 80 5.38 -11.51 11.35
N ASP A 81 4.30 -10.76 11.55
CA ASP A 81 4.27 -9.29 11.60
C ASP A 81 4.84 -8.62 10.34
N CYS A 82 4.60 -9.20 9.17
CA CYS A 82 4.83 -8.52 7.91
C CYS A 82 3.86 -7.34 7.77
N VAL A 83 4.30 -6.25 7.14
CA VAL A 83 3.47 -5.03 7.00
C VAL A 83 2.12 -5.31 6.33
N GLU A 84 2.07 -6.18 5.35
CA GLU A 84 0.83 -6.61 4.68
C GLU A 84 -0.16 -7.27 5.66
N ALA A 85 0.35 -8.14 6.53
CA ALA A 85 -0.48 -8.83 7.53
C ALA A 85 -1.06 -7.88 8.59
N ILE A 86 -0.54 -6.65 8.69
CA ILE A 86 -0.98 -5.62 9.62
C ILE A 86 -1.87 -4.58 8.94
N ALA A 87 -1.45 -4.07 7.77
CA ALA A 87 -1.97 -2.82 7.20
C ALA A 87 -2.69 -2.97 5.84
N ALA A 88 -2.69 -4.15 5.22
CA ALA A 88 -3.50 -4.41 4.04
C ALA A 88 -4.95 -4.74 4.41
N GLY A 89 -5.85 -4.78 3.44
CA GLY A 89 -7.24 -5.16 3.68
C GLY A 89 -7.40 -6.52 4.37
N ILE A 90 -6.58 -7.51 3.98
CA ILE A 90 -6.52 -8.80 4.67
C ILE A 90 -5.92 -8.67 6.08
N GLY A 91 -5.02 -7.71 6.28
CA GLY A 91 -4.39 -7.42 7.56
C GLY A 91 -5.41 -6.89 8.57
N PHE A 92 -6.26 -5.95 8.18
CA PHE A 92 -7.33 -5.42 9.03
C PHE A 92 -8.26 -6.54 9.52
N ASP A 93 -8.68 -7.44 8.62
CA ASP A 93 -9.54 -8.59 9.01
C ASP A 93 -8.84 -9.51 10.01
N ASN A 94 -7.61 -9.92 9.71
CA ASN A 94 -6.85 -10.83 10.56
C ASN A 94 -6.54 -10.23 11.92
N CYS A 95 -6.15 -8.95 11.97
CA CYS A 95 -5.86 -8.25 13.23
C CYS A 95 -7.14 -8.03 14.04
N ALA A 96 -8.28 -7.70 13.41
CA ALA A 96 -9.56 -7.58 14.09
C ALA A 96 -9.95 -8.90 14.78
N ARG A 97 -9.82 -10.03 14.07
CA ARG A 97 -10.11 -11.36 14.65
C ARG A 97 -9.16 -11.74 15.78
N LEU A 98 -7.87 -11.40 15.66
CA LEU A 98 -6.86 -11.67 16.69
C LEU A 98 -7.11 -10.88 17.96
N LEU A 99 -7.48 -9.60 17.83
CA LEU A 99 -7.57 -8.66 18.94
C LEU A 99 -8.99 -8.50 19.51
N ARG A 100 -10.03 -9.03 18.86
CA ARG A 100 -11.44 -8.84 19.21
C ARG A 100 -11.80 -9.06 20.68
N ASN A 101 -11.13 -9.96 21.36
CA ASN A 101 -11.40 -10.30 22.76
C ASN A 101 -10.61 -9.43 23.76
N GLN A 102 -9.74 -8.54 23.26
CA GLN A 102 -8.91 -7.67 24.10
C GLN A 102 -9.49 -6.25 24.18
N TYR A 103 -10.41 -5.89 23.29
CA TYR A 103 -10.98 -4.53 23.19
C TYR A 103 -12.48 -4.61 23.01
N GLU A 104 -13.21 -3.68 23.64
CA GLU A 104 -14.60 -3.43 23.31
C GLU A 104 -14.72 -2.87 21.89
N THR A 105 -15.75 -3.26 21.14
CA THR A 105 -15.94 -2.79 19.78
C THR A 105 -17.37 -2.94 19.29
N GLY A 106 -17.83 -1.98 18.52
CA GLY A 106 -19.05 -2.07 17.72
C GLY A 106 -18.80 -2.62 16.30
N LEU A 107 -17.54 -2.98 15.95
CA LEU A 107 -17.21 -3.52 14.64
C LEU A 107 -17.86 -4.87 14.40
N HIS A 108 -18.57 -5.02 13.29
CA HIS A 108 -19.03 -6.30 12.84
C HIS A 108 -17.86 -7.14 12.31
N ILE A 109 -17.55 -8.24 13.00
CA ILE A 109 -16.52 -9.20 12.56
C ILE A 109 -17.24 -10.48 12.10
N PRO A 110 -17.33 -10.72 10.78
CA PRO A 110 -18.07 -11.85 10.23
C PRO A 110 -17.54 -13.19 10.75
N ALA A 111 -18.47 -14.12 11.07
CA ALA A 111 -18.11 -15.47 11.51
C ALA A 111 -17.90 -16.43 10.32
N GLU A 112 -18.49 -16.13 9.17
CA GLU A 112 -18.47 -17.01 8.00
C GLU A 112 -17.10 -17.01 7.32
N LYS A 113 -16.72 -18.21 6.82
CA LYS A 113 -15.45 -18.39 6.13
C LYS A 113 -15.48 -17.69 4.77
N GLY A 114 -14.55 -16.76 4.56
CA GLY A 114 -14.44 -15.99 3.31
C GLY A 114 -14.98 -14.57 3.41
N GLU A 115 -15.82 -14.27 4.39
CA GLU A 115 -16.21 -12.90 4.68
C GLU A 115 -15.13 -12.16 5.47
N ARG A 116 -15.02 -10.85 5.25
CA ARG A 116 -14.01 -9.98 5.87
C ARG A 116 -14.65 -8.75 6.50
N VAL A 117 -13.96 -8.17 7.48
CA VAL A 117 -14.34 -6.86 7.99
C VAL A 117 -14.30 -5.81 6.87
N ILE A 118 -15.22 -4.87 6.92
CA ILE A 118 -15.28 -3.76 5.98
C ILE A 118 -14.37 -2.65 6.49
N VAL A 119 -13.27 -2.36 5.77
CA VAL A 119 -12.25 -1.40 6.25
C VAL A 119 -12.82 0.02 6.41
N SER A 120 -13.74 0.45 5.55
CA SER A 120 -14.41 1.74 5.73
C SER A 120 -15.25 1.82 7.01
N GLU A 121 -15.81 0.70 7.49
CA GLU A 121 -16.46 0.62 8.78
C GLU A 121 -15.44 0.75 9.92
N VAL A 122 -14.29 0.07 9.82
CA VAL A 122 -13.18 0.22 10.79
C VAL A 122 -12.79 1.70 10.90
N PHE A 123 -12.63 2.40 9.78
CA PHE A 123 -12.27 3.82 9.77
C PHE A 123 -13.35 4.69 10.41
N ALA A 124 -14.61 4.48 10.05
CA ALA A 124 -15.74 5.23 10.60
C ALA A 124 -15.89 5.02 12.12
N LEU A 125 -15.66 3.82 12.62
CA LEU A 125 -15.69 3.50 14.05
C LEU A 125 -14.47 4.04 14.78
N SER A 126 -13.27 3.97 14.18
CA SER A 126 -12.06 4.57 14.74
C SER A 126 -12.22 6.08 14.95
N GLN A 127 -12.80 6.79 13.97
CA GLN A 127 -13.10 8.23 14.09
C GLN A 127 -14.09 8.54 15.20
N LYS A 128 -14.91 7.59 15.63
CA LYS A 128 -15.83 7.70 16.75
C LYS A 128 -15.24 7.24 18.10
N GLY A 129 -13.97 6.82 18.09
CA GLY A 129 -13.26 6.39 19.29
C GLY A 129 -13.48 4.93 19.69
N ASP A 130 -13.96 4.06 18.77
CA ASP A 130 -14.05 2.62 19.02
C ASP A 130 -12.65 2.06 19.36
N PRO A 131 -12.48 1.41 20.54
CA PRO A 131 -11.17 1.00 21.01
C PRO A 131 -10.44 0.03 20.07
N LEU A 132 -11.12 -0.99 19.55
CA LEU A 132 -10.49 -1.95 18.64
C LEU A 132 -10.12 -1.27 17.32
N CYS A 133 -11.06 -0.55 16.71
CA CYS A 133 -10.83 0.09 15.43
C CYS A 133 -9.71 1.15 15.50
N THR A 134 -9.60 1.87 16.61
CA THR A 134 -8.51 2.82 16.85
C THR A 134 -7.16 2.10 16.88
N VAL A 135 -7.04 1.00 17.61
CA VAL A 135 -5.80 0.21 17.67
C VAL A 135 -5.44 -0.38 16.30
N LEU A 136 -6.42 -0.86 15.53
CA LEU A 136 -6.18 -1.37 14.17
C LEU A 136 -5.62 -0.28 13.24
N VAL A 137 -6.22 0.91 13.26
CA VAL A 137 -5.79 2.05 12.44
C VAL A 137 -4.40 2.55 12.86
N GLU A 138 -4.15 2.70 14.15
CA GLU A 138 -2.84 3.16 14.66
C GLU A 138 -1.71 2.20 14.31
N ASN A 139 -1.91 0.90 14.48
CA ASN A 139 -0.93 -0.12 14.11
C ASN A 139 -0.66 -0.13 12.59
N ALA A 140 -1.71 -0.01 11.78
CA ALA A 140 -1.59 0.04 10.32
C ALA A 140 -0.84 1.30 9.87
N ALA A 141 -1.18 2.46 10.42
CA ALA A 141 -0.54 3.73 10.11
C ALA A 141 0.94 3.72 10.49
N GLU A 142 1.28 3.21 11.68
CA GLU A 142 2.66 3.06 12.12
C GLU A 142 3.46 2.11 11.22
N ALA A 143 2.87 0.96 10.88
CA ALA A 143 3.52 0.00 9.99
C ALA A 143 3.78 0.58 8.60
N LEU A 144 2.83 1.32 8.03
CA LEU A 144 2.97 1.97 6.73
C LEU A 144 3.97 3.13 6.79
N ALA A 145 3.95 3.95 7.83
CA ALA A 145 4.91 5.04 8.00
C ALA A 145 6.34 4.51 8.14
N ASN A 146 6.56 3.45 8.93
CA ASN A 146 7.85 2.80 9.07
C ASN A 146 8.32 2.19 7.74
N LEU A 147 7.42 1.55 6.97
CA LEU A 147 7.72 1.07 5.63
C LEU A 147 8.20 2.21 4.72
N ILE A 148 7.43 3.30 4.66
CA ILE A 148 7.75 4.47 3.82
C ILE A 148 9.11 5.05 4.21
N MET A 149 9.36 5.27 5.50
CA MET A 149 10.63 5.82 5.98
C MET A 149 11.82 4.90 5.64
N ASN A 150 11.65 3.57 5.73
CA ASN A 150 12.68 2.62 5.31
C ASN A 150 12.95 2.68 3.81
N LEU A 151 11.89 2.75 3.00
CA LEU A 151 12.01 2.87 1.54
C LEU A 151 12.68 4.20 1.13
N VAL A 152 12.34 5.29 1.80
CA VAL A 152 13.00 6.59 1.59
C VAL A 152 14.51 6.51 1.85
N ARG A 153 14.93 5.78 2.88
CA ARG A 153 16.37 5.59 3.18
C ARG A 153 17.11 4.72 2.16
N VAL A 154 16.41 3.78 1.52
CA VAL A 154 17.01 2.85 0.56
C VAL A 154 17.01 3.41 -0.86
N ILE A 155 15.96 4.16 -1.24
CA ILE A 155 15.68 4.54 -2.64
C ILE A 155 15.98 6.01 -2.89
N ASP A 156 15.93 6.87 -1.86
CA ASP A 156 16.08 8.34 -1.93
C ASP A 156 15.14 8.99 -2.98
N PRO A 157 13.81 8.76 -2.88
CA PRO A 157 12.87 9.35 -3.80
C PRO A 157 12.56 10.81 -3.44
N ASP A 158 12.21 11.61 -4.42
CA ASP A 158 11.66 12.95 -4.21
C ASP A 158 10.13 12.94 -3.99
N THR A 159 9.46 11.83 -4.29
CA THR A 159 8.01 11.67 -4.19
C THR A 159 7.65 10.27 -3.70
N VAL A 160 6.70 10.20 -2.76
CA VAL A 160 6.03 8.95 -2.37
C VAL A 160 4.58 9.05 -2.80
N VAL A 161 4.14 8.20 -3.73
CA VAL A 161 2.76 8.16 -4.21
C VAL A 161 2.05 6.99 -3.56
N LEU A 162 0.95 7.24 -2.88
CA LEU A 162 0.09 6.23 -2.27
C LEU A 162 -1.09 5.91 -3.20
N GLY A 163 -1.36 4.64 -3.40
CA GLY A 163 -2.53 4.16 -4.14
C GLY A 163 -3.16 2.95 -3.46
N GLY A 164 -4.27 2.48 -4.03
CA GLY A 164 -5.05 1.38 -3.47
C GLY A 164 -6.19 1.85 -2.56
N GLY A 165 -7.13 0.94 -2.31
CA GLY A 165 -8.40 1.27 -1.65
C GLY A 165 -8.27 1.71 -0.19
N ILE A 166 -7.20 1.31 0.51
CA ILE A 166 -7.00 1.63 1.94
C ILE A 166 -6.67 3.13 2.15
N VAL A 167 -6.08 3.79 1.15
CA VAL A 167 -5.66 5.20 1.26
C VAL A 167 -6.55 6.15 0.47
N ALA A 168 -7.49 5.63 -0.31
CA ALA A 168 -8.24 6.39 -1.30
C ALA A 168 -9.15 7.47 -0.72
N ASP A 169 -9.69 7.29 0.49
CA ASP A 169 -10.56 8.25 1.18
C ASP A 169 -9.79 9.35 1.92
N GLY A 170 -8.45 9.23 2.01
CA GLY A 170 -7.59 10.19 2.68
C GLY A 170 -7.38 9.94 4.18
N TYR A 171 -8.25 9.23 4.87
CA TYR A 171 -8.14 9.05 6.32
C TYR A 171 -6.85 8.32 6.73
N MET A 172 -6.55 7.18 6.09
CA MET A 172 -5.31 6.46 6.36
C MET A 172 -4.08 7.27 5.94
N HIS A 173 -4.16 8.07 4.88
CA HIS A 173 -3.08 8.97 4.48
C HIS A 173 -2.75 9.98 5.58
N GLU A 174 -3.76 10.65 6.16
CA GLU A 174 -3.58 11.57 7.28
C GLU A 174 -2.88 10.87 8.46
N LYS A 175 -3.36 9.67 8.82
CA LYS A 175 -2.77 8.87 9.91
C LYS A 175 -1.32 8.47 9.65
N ILE A 176 -0.96 8.15 8.41
CA ILE A 176 0.43 7.90 8.01
C ILE A 176 1.28 9.17 8.20
N LEU A 177 0.80 10.34 7.74
CA LEU A 177 1.54 11.60 7.85
C LEU A 177 1.86 11.96 9.30
N GLU A 178 0.95 11.71 10.24
CA GLU A 178 1.15 11.93 11.69
C GLU A 178 2.35 11.13 12.25
N LYS A 179 2.68 9.99 11.66
CA LYS A 179 3.75 9.07 12.12
C LYS A 179 5.10 9.29 11.42
N LEU A 180 5.16 10.10 10.37
CA LEU A 180 6.39 10.32 9.61
C LEU A 180 7.38 11.21 10.36
N HIS A 181 8.66 10.81 10.40
CA HIS A 181 9.69 11.60 11.05
C HIS A 181 10.29 12.64 10.10
N PRO A 182 10.18 13.95 10.39
CA PRO A 182 10.57 15.03 9.47
C PRO A 182 12.01 14.92 8.97
N THR A 183 12.96 14.55 9.85
CA THR A 183 14.37 14.40 9.46
C THR A 183 14.58 13.28 8.44
N THR A 184 13.79 12.21 8.51
CA THR A 184 13.85 11.12 7.52
C THR A 184 13.27 11.56 6.19
N MET A 185 12.19 12.32 6.23
CA MET A 185 11.42 12.75 5.06
C MET A 185 11.97 14.03 4.39
N ARG A 186 13.04 14.64 4.91
CA ARG A 186 13.53 15.96 4.50
C ARG A 186 13.85 16.13 3.01
N PHE A 187 14.14 15.04 2.31
CA PHE A 187 14.45 15.05 0.87
C PHE A 187 13.30 14.59 -0.02
N VAL A 188 12.19 14.18 0.57
CA VAL A 188 10.95 13.87 -0.17
C VAL A 188 10.25 15.20 -0.48
N SER A 189 10.83 15.95 -1.44
CA SER A 189 10.47 17.34 -1.71
C SER A 189 9.05 17.56 -2.21
N ASN A 190 8.48 16.57 -2.87
CA ASN A 190 7.09 16.60 -3.34
C ASN A 190 6.10 15.94 -2.35
N GLY A 191 6.62 15.43 -1.21
CA GLY A 191 5.82 14.86 -0.13
C GLY A 191 5.34 13.42 -0.37
N VAL A 192 4.53 12.98 0.59
CA VAL A 192 3.76 11.73 0.51
C VAL A 192 2.34 12.10 0.07
N VAL A 193 1.95 11.66 -1.10
CA VAL A 193 0.74 12.12 -1.79
C VAL A 193 -0.13 10.94 -2.23
N ILE A 194 -1.44 11.14 -2.34
CA ILE A 194 -2.34 10.14 -2.92
C ILE A 194 -2.30 10.28 -4.45
N THR A 195 -2.36 9.15 -5.16
CA THR A 195 -2.47 9.13 -6.63
C THR A 195 -3.65 9.97 -7.11
N LYS A 196 -3.44 10.73 -8.17
CA LYS A 196 -4.52 11.45 -8.87
C LYS A 196 -5.22 10.60 -9.94
N LEU A 197 -4.64 9.43 -10.26
CA LEU A 197 -5.25 8.50 -11.20
C LEU A 197 -6.38 7.74 -10.51
N ASN A 198 -7.46 7.49 -11.25
CA ASN A 198 -8.61 6.78 -10.70
C ASN A 198 -8.20 5.35 -10.26
N PRO A 199 -8.38 4.99 -8.99
CA PRO A 199 -7.99 3.68 -8.47
C PRO A 199 -8.65 2.50 -9.19
N GLY A 200 -9.87 2.68 -9.71
CA GLY A 200 -10.59 1.64 -10.47
C GLY A 200 -10.03 1.40 -11.87
N PHE A 201 -9.27 2.34 -12.42
CA PHE A 201 -8.76 2.28 -13.79
C PHE A 201 -7.23 2.30 -13.89
N ILE A 202 -6.50 2.53 -12.81
CA ILE A 202 -5.04 2.65 -12.84
C ILE A 202 -4.36 1.37 -13.39
N GLY A 203 -4.88 0.20 -13.06
CA GLY A 203 -4.40 -1.07 -13.62
C GLY A 203 -4.62 -1.17 -15.12
N LEU A 204 -5.79 -0.73 -15.61
CA LEU A 204 -6.11 -0.70 -17.05
C LEU A 204 -5.23 0.29 -17.80
N LEU A 205 -5.04 1.50 -17.26
CA LEU A 205 -4.10 2.49 -17.79
C LEU A 205 -2.70 1.90 -17.87
N GLY A 206 -2.26 1.25 -16.80
CA GLY A 206 -0.96 0.58 -16.75
C GLY A 206 -0.82 -0.52 -17.81
N ALA A 207 -1.83 -1.35 -17.98
CA ALA A 207 -1.84 -2.37 -19.04
C ALA A 207 -1.75 -1.74 -20.43
N GLY A 208 -2.46 -0.63 -20.67
CA GLY A 208 -2.34 0.16 -21.91
C GLY A 208 -0.93 0.69 -22.13
N ALA A 209 -0.28 1.23 -21.09
CA ALA A 209 1.11 1.70 -21.17
C ALA A 209 2.08 0.54 -21.45
N VAL A 210 1.83 -0.65 -20.89
CA VAL A 210 2.62 -1.85 -21.21
C VAL A 210 2.47 -2.23 -22.68
N ALA A 211 1.24 -2.28 -23.17
CA ALA A 211 0.96 -2.64 -24.57
C ALA A 211 1.56 -1.65 -25.58
N MET A 212 1.57 -0.36 -25.24
CA MET A 212 2.15 0.72 -26.07
C MET A 212 3.66 0.87 -25.89
N ASN A 213 4.28 0.05 -25.05
CA ASN A 213 5.70 0.11 -24.72
C ASN A 213 6.20 1.49 -24.21
N MET A 214 5.31 2.19 -23.50
CA MET A 214 5.55 3.53 -22.93
C MET A 214 6.28 3.49 -21.59
#